data_5e1cee28260d20efac02e5135f50f598
#
_entry.id   5e1cee28260d20efac02e5135f50f598
#
_cell.length_a   1.000
_cell.length_b   1.000
_cell.length_c   1.000
_cell.angle_alpha   90.00
_cell.angle_beta   90.00
_cell.angle_gamma   90.00
#
_symmetry.space_group_name_H-M   'P 1'
#
loop_
_entity.id
_entity.type
_entity.pdbx_description
1 polymer ?
#
loop_
_entity_poly.entity_id
_entity_poly.type
_entity_poly.pdbx_seq_one_letter_code
_entity_poly.pdbx_strand_id
1 'polypeptide(L)'
;MASKHSAEYYSNLKDMSPIRAIAETLMNNHMVRTVNISEAYELAKKQAGVGMTDLPIYPEFAKLHNLPADAKVLNDCHGNIIGRTAKARRFYHHLNSSQKNKLEGDFREAVWQMQQYPLIKAEAILGMDKDLMLKATFITTESDAANLYNWLLNFTPFDQLKEQYNASPKLPIQDIILIAFNEWTCDDTFYNNVGAPQLALVDEKHNVIVAWTSGIRIGMAACHGGIKEIDFGTCEDAKYHKLGVRSIAFYGLSGTGKSSHTNNADNAGTLPRGFSKVVLHDDAFQIDLENKICRAWEPTLFDKTDSRPIDHPDWKYALALMNHATLEIDGKRIPVGQDLRNSNGRALLDRGLLGEYVNHCAFPKALVWLMKDSVLPPVIKCTDKHLAIAMGAALMTQRNRAENVKEEELNKLVFEPFANPFRVYELYRDVDAFLAVADNGADFYCFNSRGYWKESDDILEAIPLKTSLTLQTALLTDQLTWEPWSALPGAMIPTRESIEAILPGFYDKYNPETRGNKDNYITMLKDRFQQRKDFLMSSDLKEKPETQTKLVESLNIK
;
A
#
# COMPACT_ATOMS: atom_id res chain seq x y z
N MET A 1 16.73 -13.44 -29.95
CA MET A 1 16.19 -13.94 -28.69
C MET A 1 14.94 -14.73 -29.01
N ALA A 2 14.89 -16.02 -28.68
CA ALA A 2 13.65 -16.78 -28.84
C ALA A 2 12.62 -16.23 -27.85
N SER A 3 11.40 -15.94 -28.31
CA SER A 3 10.30 -15.51 -27.45
C SER A 3 10.09 -16.54 -26.35
N LYS A 4 9.98 -16.09 -25.11
CA LYS A 4 9.66 -16.95 -23.94
C LYS A 4 8.24 -17.54 -24.03
N HIS A 5 7.49 -17.20 -25.06
CA HIS A 5 6.10 -17.60 -25.23
C HIS A 5 5.98 -18.91 -25.98
N SER A 6 5.34 -19.89 -25.39
CA SER A 6 5.05 -21.17 -26.04
C SER A 6 3.90 -21.03 -27.05
N ALA A 7 3.79 -22.00 -27.97
CA ALA A 7 2.64 -22.06 -28.88
C ALA A 7 1.29 -22.09 -28.14
N GLU A 8 1.27 -22.63 -26.93
CA GLU A 8 0.11 -22.65 -26.04
C GLU A 8 -0.26 -21.25 -25.53
N TYR A 9 0.75 -20.40 -25.26
CA TYR A 9 0.52 -18.98 -24.95
C TYR A 9 -0.23 -18.28 -26.09
N TYR A 10 0.21 -18.47 -27.34
CA TYR A 10 -0.45 -17.85 -28.49
C TYR A 10 -1.82 -18.48 -28.82
N SER A 11 -2.04 -19.74 -28.51
CA SER A 11 -3.36 -20.38 -28.70
C SER A 11 -4.42 -19.86 -27.73
N ASN A 12 -4.00 -19.37 -26.56
CA ASN A 12 -4.87 -18.77 -25.55
C ASN A 12 -5.11 -17.27 -25.77
N LEU A 13 -4.47 -16.66 -26.77
CA LEU A 13 -4.63 -15.24 -27.15
C LEU A 13 -5.88 -14.94 -27.98
N LYS A 14 -6.84 -15.86 -28.09
CA LYS A 14 -8.10 -15.62 -28.80
C LYS A 14 -8.86 -14.37 -28.31
N ASP A 15 -8.52 -13.89 -27.13
CA ASP A 15 -9.09 -12.70 -26.49
C ASP A 15 -8.10 -11.54 -26.33
N MET A 16 -7.01 -11.51 -27.13
CA MET A 16 -6.05 -10.40 -27.06
C MET A 16 -6.72 -9.11 -27.52
N SER A 17 -6.86 -8.16 -26.59
CA SER A 17 -7.40 -6.85 -26.94
C SER A 17 -6.46 -6.13 -27.89
N PRO A 18 -6.98 -5.30 -28.82
CA PRO A 18 -6.17 -4.41 -29.64
C PRO A 18 -5.21 -3.54 -28.84
N ILE A 19 -5.54 -3.20 -27.58
CA ILE A 19 -4.69 -2.43 -26.66
C ILE A 19 -3.33 -3.10 -26.45
N ARG A 20 -3.30 -4.42 -26.18
CA ARG A 20 -2.03 -5.15 -26.00
C ARG A 20 -1.17 -5.12 -27.26
N ALA A 21 -1.78 -5.38 -28.42
CA ALA A 21 -1.07 -5.35 -29.69
C ALA A 21 -0.50 -3.96 -30.01
N ILE A 22 -1.25 -2.90 -29.75
CA ILE A 22 -0.80 -1.51 -29.93
C ILE A 22 0.36 -1.20 -28.97
N ALA A 23 0.23 -1.58 -27.70
CA ALA A 23 1.27 -1.37 -26.69
C ALA A 23 2.58 -2.10 -27.04
N GLU A 24 2.51 -3.35 -27.49
CA GLU A 24 3.68 -4.13 -27.94
C GLU A 24 4.30 -3.54 -29.20
N THR A 25 3.48 -3.06 -30.13
CA THR A 25 3.98 -2.37 -31.32
C THR A 25 4.74 -1.11 -30.96
N LEU A 26 4.21 -0.31 -30.03
CA LEU A 26 4.90 0.88 -29.51
C LEU A 26 6.20 0.48 -28.82
N MET A 27 6.15 -0.48 -27.91
CA MET A 27 7.32 -0.95 -27.14
C MET A 27 8.46 -1.40 -28.03
N ASN A 28 8.15 -2.06 -29.16
CA ASN A 28 9.13 -2.59 -30.11
C ASN A 28 9.46 -1.60 -31.25
N ASN A 29 8.89 -0.40 -31.24
CA ASN A 29 9.20 0.61 -32.25
C ASN A 29 10.65 1.08 -32.07
N HIS A 30 11.42 1.06 -33.18
CA HIS A 30 12.83 1.47 -33.19
C HIS A 30 13.05 2.96 -32.86
N MET A 31 12.01 3.79 -32.98
CA MET A 31 12.06 5.21 -32.61
C MET A 31 11.96 5.43 -31.10
N VAL A 32 11.58 4.42 -30.32
CA VAL A 32 11.52 4.51 -28.86
C VAL A 32 12.90 4.18 -28.28
N ARG A 33 13.60 5.20 -27.81
CA ARG A 33 14.96 5.07 -27.27
C ARG A 33 14.92 4.39 -25.89
N THR A 34 15.69 3.32 -25.72
CA THR A 34 15.91 2.73 -24.39
C THR A 34 16.90 3.57 -23.62
N VAL A 35 16.59 3.91 -22.38
CA VAL A 35 17.44 4.67 -21.46
C VAL A 35 17.67 3.88 -20.16
N ASN A 36 18.87 4.04 -19.59
CA ASN A 36 19.17 3.56 -18.25
C ASN A 36 18.86 4.65 -17.21
N ILE A 37 19.01 4.33 -15.92
CA ILE A 37 18.66 5.25 -14.84
C ILE A 37 19.53 6.52 -14.84
N SER A 38 20.82 6.42 -15.22
CA SER A 38 21.71 7.59 -15.30
C SER A 38 21.31 8.54 -16.44
N GLU A 39 20.96 7.98 -17.59
CA GLU A 39 20.43 8.76 -18.72
C GLU A 39 19.08 9.41 -18.38
N ALA A 40 18.20 8.67 -17.69
CA ALA A 40 16.91 9.19 -17.21
C ALA A 40 17.11 10.35 -16.21
N TYR A 41 18.09 10.25 -15.31
CA TYR A 41 18.46 11.33 -14.40
C TYR A 41 18.91 12.60 -15.15
N GLU A 42 19.79 12.46 -16.15
CA GLU A 42 20.29 13.59 -16.93
C GLU A 42 19.18 14.26 -17.80
N LEU A 43 18.21 13.49 -18.25
CA LEU A 43 17.03 14.02 -18.92
C LEU A 43 16.10 14.73 -17.93
N ALA A 44 15.80 14.09 -16.81
CA ALA A 44 14.92 14.63 -15.76
C ALA A 44 15.45 15.98 -15.22
N LYS A 45 16.76 16.10 -15.05
CA LYS A 45 17.41 17.37 -14.65
C LYS A 45 17.13 18.56 -15.56
N LYS A 46 16.86 18.29 -16.83
CA LYS A 46 16.61 19.31 -17.87
C LYS A 46 15.13 19.57 -18.09
N GLN A 47 14.26 18.75 -17.50
CA GLN A 47 12.83 18.83 -17.70
C GLN A 47 12.27 20.09 -17.03
N ALA A 48 11.38 20.77 -17.74
CA ALA A 48 10.64 21.90 -17.17
C ALA A 48 9.80 21.45 -15.98
N GLY A 49 9.79 22.23 -14.90
CA GLY A 49 9.08 21.89 -13.65
C GLY A 49 9.85 20.99 -12.69
N VAL A 50 11.03 20.52 -13.07
CA VAL A 50 11.92 19.76 -12.18
C VAL A 50 12.96 20.71 -11.56
N GLY A 51 12.98 20.77 -10.24
CA GLY A 51 13.95 21.51 -9.45
C GLY A 51 15.05 20.57 -8.94
N MET A 52 16.30 21.04 -8.97
CA MET A 52 17.40 20.35 -8.33
C MET A 52 17.61 20.89 -6.92
N THR A 53 17.64 20.01 -5.92
CA THR A 53 17.98 20.36 -4.54
C THR A 53 19.49 20.31 -4.33
N ASP A 54 19.98 20.69 -3.16
CA ASP A 54 21.37 20.46 -2.75
C ASP A 54 21.53 19.24 -1.84
N LEU A 55 20.46 18.46 -1.65
CA LEU A 55 20.56 17.15 -1.00
C LEU A 55 21.30 16.17 -1.91
N PRO A 56 22.39 15.55 -1.43
CA PRO A 56 23.04 14.49 -2.20
C PRO A 56 22.15 13.24 -2.21
N ILE A 57 22.16 12.52 -3.32
CA ILE A 57 21.67 11.15 -3.33
C ILE A 57 22.65 10.31 -2.49
N TYR A 58 22.12 9.41 -1.70
CA TYR A 58 22.87 8.48 -0.87
C TYR A 58 23.97 7.77 -1.68
N PRO A 59 25.26 7.86 -1.25
CA PRO A 59 26.39 7.47 -2.10
C PRO A 59 26.36 6.00 -2.56
N GLU A 60 25.93 5.09 -1.68
CA GLU A 60 25.86 3.67 -1.98
C GLU A 60 24.79 3.40 -3.04
N PHE A 61 23.65 4.09 -2.97
CA PHE A 61 22.62 4.02 -3.98
C PHE A 61 23.09 4.59 -5.31
N ALA A 62 23.73 5.78 -5.29
CA ALA A 62 24.27 6.40 -6.50
C ALA A 62 25.26 5.47 -7.20
N LYS A 63 26.17 4.83 -6.44
CA LYS A 63 27.13 3.87 -6.96
C LYS A 63 26.44 2.62 -7.54
N LEU A 64 25.48 2.06 -6.82
CA LEU A 64 24.74 0.86 -7.27
C LEU A 64 24.04 1.10 -8.60
N HIS A 65 23.48 2.28 -8.79
CA HIS A 65 22.70 2.63 -9.98
C HIS A 65 23.48 3.41 -11.05
N ASN A 66 24.81 3.51 -10.91
CA ASN A 66 25.68 4.25 -11.82
C ASN A 66 25.25 5.72 -12.03
N LEU A 67 24.71 6.35 -10.99
CA LEU A 67 24.45 7.78 -11.01
C LEU A 67 25.76 8.56 -10.86
N PRO A 68 25.80 9.84 -11.32
CA PRO A 68 26.95 10.71 -11.05
C PRO A 68 27.27 10.76 -9.54
N ALA A 69 28.56 10.79 -9.19
CA ALA A 69 28.99 10.80 -7.79
C ALA A 69 28.50 12.04 -7.01
N ASP A 70 28.19 13.10 -7.71
CA ASP A 70 27.65 14.36 -7.19
C ASP A 70 26.14 14.50 -7.44
N ALA A 71 25.45 13.41 -7.79
CA ALA A 71 24.02 13.41 -8.05
C ALA A 71 23.24 13.98 -6.88
N LYS A 72 22.29 14.84 -7.19
CA LYS A 72 21.40 15.49 -6.24
C LYS A 72 19.97 14.98 -6.37
N VAL A 73 19.27 15.02 -5.27
CA VAL A 73 17.84 14.69 -5.24
C VAL A 73 17.08 15.71 -6.08
N LEU A 74 16.32 15.21 -7.05
CA LEU A 74 15.45 16.03 -7.88
C LEU A 74 14.08 16.19 -7.21
N ASN A 75 13.47 17.35 -7.42
CA ASN A 75 12.12 17.66 -6.97
C ASN A 75 11.23 17.90 -8.18
N ASP A 76 10.35 16.94 -8.47
CA ASP A 76 9.37 17.03 -9.54
C ASP A 76 8.13 17.81 -9.06
N CYS A 77 7.98 19.04 -9.53
CA CYS A 77 6.82 19.90 -9.26
C CYS A 77 5.84 19.96 -10.44
N HIS A 78 6.07 19.19 -11.49
CA HIS A 78 5.25 19.15 -12.68
C HIS A 78 3.94 18.37 -12.48
N GLY A 79 3.99 17.37 -11.61
CA GLY A 79 2.86 16.50 -11.33
C GLY A 79 1.83 17.13 -10.41
N ASN A 80 0.73 17.60 -10.97
CA ASN A 80 -0.47 17.88 -10.20
C ASN A 80 -1.23 16.59 -9.98
N ILE A 81 -1.17 16.02 -8.76
CA ILE A 81 -2.06 14.93 -8.41
C ILE A 81 -3.47 15.49 -8.28
N ILE A 82 -4.26 15.31 -9.30
CA ILE A 82 -5.64 15.75 -9.37
C ILE A 82 -6.55 14.62 -8.88
N GLY A 83 -6.80 14.58 -7.59
CA GLY A 83 -7.71 13.61 -6.99
C GLY A 83 -7.17 12.18 -6.92
N ARG A 84 -8.03 11.26 -6.47
CA ARG A 84 -7.67 9.84 -6.37
C ARG A 84 -7.75 9.14 -7.71
N THR A 85 -6.68 8.50 -8.09
CA THR A 85 -6.57 7.67 -9.29
C THR A 85 -7.63 6.57 -9.35
N ALA A 86 -8.08 6.03 -8.21
CA ALA A 86 -9.10 4.98 -8.16
C ALA A 86 -10.42 5.34 -8.87
N LYS A 87 -10.86 6.59 -8.84
CA LYS A 87 -12.09 7.04 -9.51
C LYS A 87 -11.95 7.13 -11.04
N ALA A 88 -10.73 7.34 -11.53
CA ALA A 88 -10.45 7.48 -12.96
C ALA A 88 -10.11 6.16 -13.65
N ARG A 89 -9.92 5.06 -12.91
CA ARG A 89 -9.53 3.77 -13.46
C ARG A 89 -10.64 3.14 -14.27
N ARG A 90 -10.27 2.59 -15.43
CA ARG A 90 -11.09 1.76 -16.27
C ARG A 90 -10.46 0.37 -16.36
N PHE A 91 -11.24 -0.66 -16.05
CA PHE A 91 -10.80 -2.05 -16.18
C PHE A 91 -11.42 -2.63 -17.45
N TYR A 92 -10.60 -2.90 -18.42
CA TYR A 92 -11.05 -3.33 -19.73
C TYR A 92 -12.05 -4.50 -19.65
N HIS A 93 -11.80 -5.49 -18.80
CA HIS A 93 -12.68 -6.65 -18.66
C HIS A 93 -14.04 -6.32 -18.01
N HIS A 94 -14.18 -5.20 -17.29
CA HIS A 94 -15.45 -4.74 -16.74
C HIS A 94 -16.29 -3.91 -17.72
N LEU A 95 -15.71 -3.54 -18.87
CA LEU A 95 -16.38 -2.70 -19.86
C LEU A 95 -17.29 -3.52 -20.76
N ASN A 96 -18.44 -2.94 -21.15
CA ASN A 96 -19.27 -3.48 -22.22
C ASN A 96 -18.64 -3.24 -23.60
N SER A 97 -19.18 -3.87 -24.64
CA SER A 97 -18.60 -3.82 -26.01
C SER A 97 -18.46 -2.39 -26.54
N SER A 98 -19.43 -1.52 -26.30
CA SER A 98 -19.37 -0.12 -26.74
C SER A 98 -18.25 0.66 -26.03
N GLN A 99 -18.13 0.48 -24.72
CA GLN A 99 -17.08 1.08 -23.92
C GLN A 99 -15.68 0.57 -24.31
N LYS A 100 -15.56 -0.75 -24.57
CA LYS A 100 -14.31 -1.33 -25.08
C LYS A 100 -13.89 -0.71 -26.39
N ASN A 101 -14.81 -0.63 -27.36
CA ASN A 101 -14.53 -0.03 -28.66
C ASN A 101 -14.10 1.44 -28.56
N LYS A 102 -14.76 2.21 -27.66
CA LYS A 102 -14.36 3.60 -27.40
C LYS A 102 -12.96 3.68 -26.83
N LEU A 103 -12.69 2.92 -25.75
CA LEU A 103 -11.37 2.91 -25.09
C LEU A 103 -10.26 2.50 -26.04
N GLU A 104 -10.48 1.48 -26.88
CA GLU A 104 -9.52 1.04 -27.90
C GLU A 104 -9.26 2.11 -28.95
N GLY A 105 -10.29 2.86 -29.35
CA GLY A 105 -10.17 3.99 -30.27
C GLY A 105 -9.36 5.12 -29.64
N ASP A 106 -9.70 5.53 -28.43
CA ASP A 106 -9.00 6.59 -27.69
C ASP A 106 -7.53 6.22 -27.42
N PHE A 107 -7.28 4.96 -27.06
CA PHE A 107 -5.91 4.47 -26.83
C PHE A 107 -5.07 4.47 -28.12
N ARG A 108 -5.64 4.05 -29.24
CA ARG A 108 -4.97 4.09 -30.55
C ARG A 108 -4.61 5.52 -30.94
N GLU A 109 -5.54 6.44 -30.77
CA GLU A 109 -5.33 7.85 -31.07
C GLU A 109 -4.24 8.46 -30.18
N ALA A 110 -4.28 8.17 -28.89
CA ALA A 110 -3.28 8.65 -27.93
C ALA A 110 -1.87 8.13 -28.28
N VAL A 111 -1.73 6.83 -28.57
CA VAL A 111 -0.44 6.24 -28.98
C VAL A 111 0.05 6.81 -30.30
N TRP A 112 -0.86 7.08 -31.27
CA TRP A 112 -0.50 7.72 -32.52
C TRP A 112 0.01 9.15 -32.30
N GLN A 113 -0.66 9.94 -31.50
CA GLN A 113 -0.21 11.29 -31.14
C GLN A 113 1.12 11.25 -30.38
N MET A 114 1.28 10.33 -29.42
CA MET A 114 2.50 10.17 -28.65
C MET A 114 3.73 9.92 -29.54
N GLN A 115 3.58 9.22 -30.66
CA GLN A 115 4.65 8.98 -31.63
C GLN A 115 5.14 10.23 -32.38
N GLN A 116 4.46 11.36 -32.23
CA GLN A 116 4.93 12.66 -32.77
C GLN A 116 6.02 13.30 -31.88
N TYR A 117 6.26 12.74 -30.70
CA TYR A 117 7.25 13.22 -29.74
C TYR A 117 8.45 12.29 -29.66
N PRO A 118 9.62 12.78 -29.24
CA PRO A 118 10.72 11.89 -28.85
C PRO A 118 10.29 10.97 -27.71
N LEU A 119 10.42 9.67 -27.91
CA LEU A 119 9.99 8.66 -26.95
C LEU A 119 11.18 7.99 -26.28
N ILE A 120 11.01 7.72 -24.98
CA ILE A 120 11.96 6.97 -24.17
C ILE A 120 11.26 5.81 -23.47
N LYS A 121 12.01 4.74 -23.21
CA LYS A 121 11.56 3.61 -22.41
C LYS A 121 12.66 3.09 -21.51
N ALA A 122 12.26 2.48 -20.41
CA ALA A 122 13.15 1.72 -19.54
C ALA A 122 12.49 0.44 -19.05
N GLU A 123 13.30 -0.51 -18.61
CA GLU A 123 12.85 -1.79 -18.06
C GLU A 123 13.27 -1.90 -16.60
N ALA A 124 12.36 -2.39 -15.75
CA ALA A 124 12.63 -2.66 -14.34
C ALA A 124 12.00 -3.99 -13.90
N ILE A 125 12.48 -4.50 -12.78
CA ILE A 125 11.89 -5.62 -12.07
C ILE A 125 11.04 -5.09 -10.91
N LEU A 126 9.79 -5.53 -10.89
CA LEU A 126 8.87 -5.37 -9.79
C LEU A 126 8.91 -6.65 -8.97
N GLY A 127 9.01 -6.49 -7.66
CA GLY A 127 9.26 -7.60 -6.74
C GLY A 127 10.76 -7.81 -6.49
N MET A 128 11.08 -8.19 -5.28
CA MET A 128 12.47 -8.28 -4.82
C MET A 128 12.88 -9.71 -4.50
N ASP A 129 11.93 -10.56 -4.20
CA ASP A 129 12.17 -11.95 -3.90
C ASP A 129 12.25 -12.76 -5.21
N LYS A 130 13.18 -13.72 -5.26
CA LYS A 130 13.39 -14.59 -6.43
C LYS A 130 12.12 -15.30 -6.91
N ASP A 131 11.17 -15.54 -6.01
CA ASP A 131 9.90 -16.20 -6.34
C ASP A 131 8.78 -15.21 -6.70
N LEU A 132 9.09 -13.90 -6.66
CA LEU A 132 8.16 -12.83 -7.00
C LEU A 132 8.88 -11.74 -7.79
N MET A 133 9.15 -11.99 -9.07
CA MET A 133 9.80 -11.05 -9.98
C MET A 133 8.98 -10.88 -11.25
N LEU A 134 8.55 -9.66 -11.52
CA LEU A 134 7.85 -9.27 -12.74
C LEU A 134 8.70 -8.26 -13.51
N LYS A 135 8.76 -8.42 -14.82
CA LYS A 135 9.40 -7.43 -15.70
C LYS A 135 8.37 -6.42 -16.17
N ALA A 136 8.69 -5.15 -16.03
CA ALA A 136 7.88 -4.06 -16.58
C ALA A 136 8.70 -3.18 -17.52
N THR A 137 8.06 -2.71 -18.60
CA THR A 137 8.60 -1.70 -19.51
C THR A 137 7.77 -0.44 -19.38
N PHE A 138 8.39 0.65 -19.02
CA PHE A 138 7.74 1.96 -18.97
C PHE A 138 8.12 2.78 -20.20
N ILE A 139 7.12 3.31 -20.90
CA ILE A 139 7.26 4.12 -22.11
C ILE A 139 6.63 5.48 -21.85
N THR A 140 7.36 6.55 -22.14
CA THR A 140 6.85 7.92 -22.03
C THR A 140 7.56 8.84 -23.05
N THR A 141 7.17 10.11 -23.07
CA THR A 141 7.87 11.14 -23.85
C THR A 141 9.15 11.60 -23.12
N GLU A 142 10.14 12.08 -23.87
CA GLU A 142 11.36 12.65 -23.27
C GLU A 142 11.06 13.86 -22.39
N SER A 143 9.96 14.59 -22.68
CA SER A 143 9.46 15.70 -21.85
C SER A 143 8.94 15.25 -20.47
N ASP A 144 8.73 13.96 -20.24
CA ASP A 144 8.27 13.34 -18.99
C ASP A 144 9.35 12.41 -18.36
N ALA A 145 10.60 12.69 -18.63
CA ALA A 145 11.73 11.87 -18.16
C ALA A 145 11.81 11.75 -16.63
N ALA A 146 11.34 12.76 -15.89
CA ALA A 146 11.30 12.71 -14.43
C ALA A 146 10.36 11.62 -13.89
N ASN A 147 9.23 11.39 -14.56
CA ASN A 147 8.33 10.29 -14.20
C ASN A 147 9.02 8.92 -14.41
N LEU A 148 9.69 8.74 -15.55
CA LEU A 148 10.46 7.54 -15.82
C LEU A 148 11.61 7.34 -14.81
N TYR A 149 12.33 8.41 -14.49
CA TYR A 149 13.40 8.38 -13.51
C TYR A 149 12.89 7.99 -12.12
N ASN A 150 11.81 8.63 -11.64
CA ASN A 150 11.19 8.32 -10.36
C ASN A 150 10.69 6.87 -10.30
N TRP A 151 10.16 6.35 -11.42
CA TRP A 151 9.75 4.96 -11.52
C TRP A 151 10.95 3.99 -11.44
N LEU A 152 12.07 4.31 -12.09
CA LEU A 152 13.31 3.52 -12.00
C LEU A 152 13.94 3.55 -10.60
N LEU A 153 13.74 4.63 -9.84
CA LEU A 153 14.15 4.70 -8.44
C LEU A 153 13.28 3.83 -7.54
N ASN A 154 11.98 3.74 -7.88
CA ASN A 154 11.01 2.97 -7.08
C ASN A 154 11.08 1.46 -7.35
N PHE A 155 11.74 1.05 -8.43
CA PHE A 155 11.91 -0.37 -8.80
C PHE A 155 13.38 -0.62 -9.18
N THR A 156 13.76 -1.89 -9.28
CA THR A 156 15.15 -2.18 -9.63
C THR A 156 15.31 -2.26 -11.15
N PRO A 157 16.23 -1.49 -11.76
CA PRO A 157 16.52 -1.60 -13.19
C PRO A 157 16.78 -3.05 -13.63
N PHE A 158 16.21 -3.44 -14.77
CA PHE A 158 16.22 -4.83 -15.24
C PHE A 158 17.63 -5.41 -15.43
N ASP A 159 18.57 -4.60 -15.92
CA ASP A 159 19.95 -4.98 -16.17
C ASP A 159 20.67 -5.46 -14.90
N GLN A 160 20.30 -4.93 -13.74
CA GLN A 160 20.87 -5.30 -12.44
C GLN A 160 20.36 -6.65 -11.92
N LEU A 161 19.13 -7.04 -12.27
CA LEU A 161 18.49 -8.27 -11.79
C LEU A 161 18.24 -9.30 -12.92
N LYS A 162 18.80 -9.07 -14.11
CA LYS A 162 18.53 -9.91 -15.29
C LYS A 162 18.83 -11.39 -15.08
N GLU A 163 19.93 -11.70 -14.40
CA GLU A 163 20.32 -13.10 -14.13
C GLU A 163 19.35 -13.74 -13.13
N GLN A 164 19.02 -13.04 -12.05
CA GLN A 164 18.06 -13.50 -11.05
C GLN A 164 16.68 -13.70 -11.66
N TYR A 165 16.22 -12.74 -12.46
CA TYR A 165 14.95 -12.84 -13.18
C TYR A 165 14.91 -14.04 -14.13
N ASN A 166 15.99 -14.30 -14.86
CA ASN A 166 16.06 -15.45 -15.76
C ASN A 166 16.06 -16.79 -15.02
N ALA A 167 16.56 -16.82 -13.80
CA ALA A 167 16.57 -17.99 -12.92
C ALA A 167 15.31 -18.13 -12.06
N SER A 168 14.49 -17.07 -11.97
CA SER A 168 13.27 -17.06 -11.15
C SER A 168 12.18 -17.96 -11.75
N PRO A 169 11.26 -18.50 -10.94
CA PRO A 169 10.08 -19.19 -11.40
C PRO A 169 9.27 -18.32 -12.37
N LYS A 170 8.66 -18.95 -13.37
CA LYS A 170 7.77 -18.24 -14.29
C LYS A 170 6.46 -17.94 -13.58
N LEU A 171 6.15 -16.67 -13.41
CA LEU A 171 4.86 -16.22 -12.94
C LEU A 171 3.80 -16.27 -14.06
N PRO A 172 2.52 -16.37 -13.72
CA PRO A 172 1.42 -16.32 -14.69
C PRO A 172 1.37 -15.01 -15.49
N ILE A 173 1.97 -13.94 -14.95
CA ILE A 173 2.17 -12.65 -15.62
C ILE A 173 3.66 -12.35 -15.55
N GLN A 174 4.31 -12.11 -16.68
CA GLN A 174 5.75 -11.88 -16.70
C GLN A 174 6.16 -10.53 -17.28
N ASP A 175 5.43 -10.04 -18.27
CA ASP A 175 5.78 -8.82 -18.98
C ASP A 175 4.63 -7.80 -18.92
N ILE A 176 4.95 -6.61 -18.45
CA ILE A 176 4.01 -5.52 -18.27
C ILE A 176 4.47 -4.33 -19.08
N ILE A 177 3.56 -3.64 -19.71
CA ILE A 177 3.82 -2.41 -20.43
C ILE A 177 3.06 -1.28 -19.73
N LEU A 178 3.79 -0.28 -19.26
CA LEU A 178 3.27 0.96 -18.72
C LEU A 178 3.48 2.07 -19.73
N ILE A 179 2.44 2.81 -20.07
CA ILE A 179 2.50 3.94 -20.99
C ILE A 179 1.97 5.16 -20.28
N ALA A 180 2.76 6.24 -20.25
CA ALA A 180 2.36 7.55 -19.74
C ALA A 180 2.52 8.60 -20.84
N PHE A 181 1.52 9.48 -20.98
CA PHE A 181 1.52 10.56 -21.96
C PHE A 181 0.89 11.81 -21.34
N ASN A 182 1.73 12.74 -20.90
CA ASN A 182 1.31 13.95 -20.18
C ASN A 182 0.49 14.91 -21.04
N GLU A 183 0.76 14.94 -22.33
CA GLU A 183 0.10 15.84 -23.29
C GLU A 183 -1.29 15.36 -23.69
N TRP A 184 -1.63 14.09 -23.34
CA TRP A 184 -2.96 13.55 -23.60
C TRP A 184 -3.96 13.97 -22.53
N THR A 185 -5.06 14.55 -22.98
CA THR A 185 -6.19 14.92 -22.11
C THR A 185 -7.49 14.39 -22.71
N CYS A 186 -8.10 13.45 -22.01
CA CYS A 186 -9.44 12.96 -22.32
C CYS A 186 -10.13 12.48 -21.04
N ASP A 187 -11.43 12.23 -21.10
CA ASP A 187 -12.22 11.76 -19.95
C ASP A 187 -11.75 10.40 -19.41
N ASP A 188 -11.10 9.60 -20.25
CA ASP A 188 -10.59 8.27 -19.91
C ASP A 188 -9.09 8.26 -19.55
N THR A 189 -8.52 9.43 -19.22
CA THR A 189 -7.13 9.53 -18.75
C THR A 189 -6.98 8.92 -17.36
N PHE A 190 -5.95 8.10 -17.20
CA PHE A 190 -5.57 7.51 -15.92
C PHE A 190 -4.44 8.32 -15.29
N TYR A 191 -4.52 8.53 -13.97
CA TYR A 191 -3.51 9.24 -13.20
C TYR A 191 -2.78 8.28 -12.29
N ASN A 192 -1.46 8.39 -12.23
CA ASN A 192 -0.64 7.65 -11.27
C ASN A 192 -0.43 8.46 -9.98
N ASN A 193 0.24 7.86 -9.00
CA ASN A 193 0.53 8.51 -7.73
C ASN A 193 1.60 9.62 -7.84
N VAL A 194 2.35 9.67 -8.93
CA VAL A 194 3.33 10.72 -9.22
C VAL A 194 2.75 11.86 -10.07
N GLY A 195 1.48 11.78 -10.42
CA GLY A 195 0.74 12.89 -11.01
C GLY A 195 0.70 12.94 -12.53
N ALA A 196 1.52 12.16 -13.23
CA ALA A 196 1.46 12.07 -14.69
C ALA A 196 0.25 11.26 -15.16
N PRO A 197 -0.45 11.66 -16.22
CA PRO A 197 -1.49 10.84 -16.83
C PRO A 197 -0.92 9.53 -17.34
N GLN A 198 -1.54 8.43 -17.00
CA GLN A 198 -1.21 7.12 -17.54
C GLN A 198 -2.29 6.69 -18.51
N LEU A 199 -1.91 6.42 -19.75
CA LEU A 199 -2.82 5.89 -20.77
C LEU A 199 -3.17 4.44 -20.48
N ALA A 200 -2.18 3.64 -20.14
CA ALA A 200 -2.39 2.24 -19.85
C ALA A 200 -1.27 1.68 -18.97
N LEU A 201 -1.64 0.79 -18.09
CA LEU A 201 -0.80 -0.26 -17.53
C LEU A 201 -1.35 -1.57 -18.10
N VAL A 202 -0.63 -2.17 -19.03
CA VAL A 202 -1.12 -3.32 -19.78
C VAL A 202 -0.31 -4.55 -19.42
N ASP A 203 -0.93 -5.49 -18.73
CA ASP A 203 -0.41 -6.84 -18.61
C ASP A 203 -0.99 -7.73 -19.72
N GLU A 204 -0.50 -8.95 -19.83
CA GLU A 204 -0.98 -9.93 -20.80
C GLU A 204 -2.45 -10.35 -20.62
N LYS A 205 -3.09 -9.95 -19.52
CA LYS A 205 -4.51 -10.20 -19.21
C LYS A 205 -5.31 -8.92 -18.96
N HIS A 206 -4.78 -7.79 -19.41
CA HIS A 206 -5.42 -6.47 -19.37
C HIS A 206 -5.72 -5.91 -17.96
N ASN A 207 -4.86 -6.21 -16.98
CA ASN A 207 -5.00 -5.64 -15.63
C ASN A 207 -4.17 -4.38 -15.48
N VAL A 208 -4.66 -3.47 -14.66
CA VAL A 208 -4.17 -2.09 -14.55
C VAL A 208 -3.15 -1.91 -13.44
N ILE A 209 -3.19 -2.69 -12.36
CA ILE A 209 -2.21 -2.64 -11.27
C ILE A 209 -1.68 -4.03 -11.01
N VAL A 210 -0.38 -4.15 -11.06
CA VAL A 210 0.27 -5.43 -11.20
C VAL A 210 0.62 -6.08 -9.89
N ALA A 211 1.11 -5.33 -8.91
CA ALA A 211 1.58 -5.89 -7.67
C ALA A 211 0.53 -6.75 -6.97
N TRP A 212 -0.61 -6.17 -6.67
CA TRP A 212 -1.68 -6.87 -5.95
C TRP A 212 -2.37 -7.93 -6.81
N THR A 213 -2.59 -7.62 -8.09
CA THR A 213 -3.23 -8.56 -9.01
C THR A 213 -2.40 -9.83 -9.20
N SER A 214 -1.08 -9.68 -9.34
CA SER A 214 -0.18 -10.83 -9.49
C SER A 214 -0.14 -11.69 -8.24
N GLY A 215 -0.11 -11.08 -7.04
CA GLY A 215 -0.18 -11.81 -5.78
C GLY A 215 -1.41 -12.70 -5.69
N ILE A 216 -2.59 -12.16 -6.02
CA ILE A 216 -3.84 -12.94 -6.04
C ILE A 216 -3.79 -14.09 -7.05
N ARG A 217 -3.25 -13.85 -8.24
CA ARG A 217 -3.19 -14.88 -9.30
C ARG A 217 -2.28 -16.05 -9.00
N ILE A 218 -1.23 -15.81 -8.24
CA ILE A 218 -0.27 -16.86 -7.84
C ILE A 218 -0.55 -17.43 -6.44
N GLY A 219 -1.74 -17.16 -5.88
CA GLY A 219 -2.15 -17.70 -4.58
C GLY A 219 -1.60 -16.96 -3.37
N MET A 220 -1.12 -15.73 -3.54
CA MET A 220 -0.70 -14.86 -2.44
C MET A 220 -1.82 -13.89 -2.05
N ALA A 221 -1.89 -13.50 -0.77
CA ALA A 221 -2.74 -12.39 -0.36
C ALA A 221 -2.05 -11.06 -0.68
N ALA A 222 -2.76 -10.18 -1.36
CA ALA A 222 -2.26 -8.88 -1.78
C ALA A 222 -2.48 -7.84 -0.67
N CYS A 223 -1.41 -7.18 -0.22
CA CYS A 223 -1.45 -6.38 0.99
C CYS A 223 -1.01 -4.93 0.75
N HIS A 224 -1.95 -3.99 0.99
CA HIS A 224 -1.64 -2.58 1.21
C HIS A 224 -1.55 -2.37 2.72
N GLY A 225 -0.35 -2.54 3.25
CA GLY A 225 -0.11 -2.54 4.69
C GLY A 225 1.37 -2.43 5.02
N GLY A 226 1.66 -2.27 6.30
CA GLY A 226 3.02 -2.39 6.82
C GLY A 226 3.18 -3.68 7.61
N ILE A 227 4.35 -4.28 7.53
CA ILE A 227 4.67 -5.49 8.28
C ILE A 227 6.07 -5.42 8.88
N LYS A 228 6.17 -5.86 10.12
CA LYS A 228 7.44 -6.03 10.82
C LYS A 228 7.52 -7.36 11.53
N GLU A 229 8.74 -7.79 11.72
CA GLU A 229 9.14 -8.96 12.47
C GLU A 229 9.95 -8.55 13.69
N ILE A 230 9.68 -9.16 14.83
CA ILE A 230 10.42 -8.99 16.08
C ILE A 230 10.98 -10.36 16.47
N ASP A 231 12.29 -10.42 16.66
CA ASP A 231 12.94 -11.58 17.26
C ASP A 231 13.14 -11.35 18.76
N PHE A 232 12.41 -12.10 19.54
CA PHE A 232 12.49 -12.10 21.00
C PHE A 232 13.60 -13.02 21.53
N GLY A 233 14.18 -13.86 20.66
CA GLY A 233 15.30 -14.73 21.02
C GLY A 233 16.58 -13.98 21.36
N THR A 234 16.67 -12.72 20.94
CA THR A 234 17.79 -11.80 21.23
C THR A 234 17.60 -10.95 22.49
N CYS A 235 16.43 -11.03 23.16
CA CYS A 235 16.13 -10.23 24.35
C CYS A 235 17.07 -10.52 25.52
N GLU A 236 17.38 -9.49 26.31
CA GLU A 236 18.17 -9.63 27.55
C GLU A 236 17.49 -10.53 28.58
N ASP A 237 16.16 -10.48 28.68
CA ASP A 237 15.36 -11.29 29.61
C ASP A 237 14.93 -12.60 28.92
N ALA A 238 15.52 -13.71 29.39
CA ALA A 238 15.30 -15.06 28.86
C ALA A 238 13.83 -15.52 28.85
N LYS A 239 12.96 -14.91 29.68
CA LYS A 239 11.53 -15.26 29.67
C LYS A 239 10.86 -15.01 28.32
N TYR A 240 11.40 -14.07 27.52
CA TYR A 240 10.89 -13.74 26.19
C TYR A 240 11.41 -14.67 25.09
N HIS A 241 12.51 -15.39 25.29
CA HIS A 241 13.13 -16.25 24.25
C HIS A 241 12.16 -17.31 23.72
N LYS A 242 11.25 -17.81 24.53
CA LYS A 242 10.23 -18.79 24.13
C LYS A 242 9.23 -18.24 23.09
N LEU A 243 9.14 -16.91 22.93
CA LEU A 243 8.28 -16.28 21.95
C LEU A 243 8.85 -16.42 20.53
N GLY A 244 10.19 -16.55 20.41
CA GLY A 244 10.88 -16.69 19.13
C GLY A 244 10.65 -15.47 18.24
N VAL A 245 10.59 -15.72 16.94
CA VAL A 245 10.31 -14.71 15.92
C VAL A 245 8.81 -14.55 15.72
N ARG A 246 8.32 -13.33 15.79
CA ARG A 246 6.91 -12.99 15.59
C ARG A 246 6.75 -11.79 14.66
N SER A 247 5.89 -11.91 13.68
CA SER A 247 5.57 -10.82 12.78
C SER A 247 4.14 -10.30 13.00
N ILE A 248 3.97 -9.00 12.77
CA ILE A 248 2.69 -8.31 12.87
C ILE A 248 2.50 -7.37 11.69
N ALA A 249 1.33 -7.44 11.09
CA ALA A 249 0.96 -6.64 9.93
C ALA A 249 -0.14 -5.64 10.28
N PHE A 250 -0.05 -4.43 9.72
CA PHE A 250 -0.98 -3.32 9.95
C PHE A 250 -1.57 -2.85 8.63
N TYR A 251 -2.88 -2.85 8.53
CA TYR A 251 -3.62 -2.40 7.36
C TYR A 251 -4.41 -1.15 7.71
N GLY A 252 -4.22 -0.10 6.97
CA GLY A 252 -4.90 1.16 7.20
C GLY A 252 -4.54 2.20 6.16
N LEU A 253 -5.46 3.11 5.90
CA LEU A 253 -5.19 4.25 5.03
C LEU A 253 -4.27 5.25 5.68
N SER A 254 -3.81 6.19 4.87
CA SER A 254 -3.02 7.31 5.35
C SER A 254 -3.67 8.02 6.54
N GLY A 255 -2.88 8.30 7.59
CA GLY A 255 -3.34 8.94 8.82
C GLY A 255 -4.08 8.02 9.81
N THR A 256 -4.10 6.71 9.59
CA THR A 256 -4.59 5.73 10.58
C THR A 256 -3.48 5.25 11.54
N GLY A 257 -2.23 5.64 11.30
CA GLY A 257 -1.10 5.24 12.12
C GLY A 257 -0.31 4.03 11.58
N LYS A 258 -0.56 3.58 10.33
CA LYS A 258 0.14 2.44 9.71
C LYS A 258 1.66 2.51 9.90
N SER A 259 2.31 3.55 9.35
CA SER A 259 3.77 3.73 9.47
C SER A 259 4.24 3.91 10.91
N SER A 260 3.45 4.58 11.77
CA SER A 260 3.77 4.69 13.20
C SER A 260 3.81 3.33 13.88
N HIS A 261 2.87 2.46 13.58
CA HIS A 261 2.85 1.09 14.12
C HIS A 261 3.94 0.22 13.54
N THR A 262 4.23 0.35 12.26
CA THR A 262 5.25 -0.45 11.59
C THR A 262 6.65 -0.04 12.02
N ASN A 263 6.96 1.28 12.02
CA ASN A 263 8.33 1.77 12.19
C ASN A 263 8.69 2.15 13.64
N ASN A 264 7.74 2.63 14.44
CA ASN A 264 8.02 3.34 15.70
C ASN A 264 7.60 2.60 16.99
N ALA A 265 7.36 1.29 16.96
CA ALA A 265 6.91 0.56 18.16
C ALA A 265 7.86 0.66 19.35
N ASP A 266 9.16 0.63 19.08
CA ASP A 266 10.24 0.74 20.05
C ASP A 266 10.36 2.14 20.67
N ASN A 267 9.92 3.20 19.96
CA ASN A 267 9.92 4.57 20.48
C ASN A 267 8.97 4.75 21.69
N ALA A 268 8.01 3.85 21.89
CA ALA A 268 7.17 3.83 23.07
C ALA A 268 7.88 3.26 24.32
N GLY A 269 9.07 2.65 24.17
CA GLY A 269 9.79 1.97 25.23
C GLY A 269 9.04 0.76 25.79
N THR A 270 8.20 0.12 24.98
CA THR A 270 7.30 -0.96 25.40
C THR A 270 7.84 -2.34 25.06
N LEU A 271 8.75 -2.45 24.09
CA LEU A 271 9.39 -3.72 23.75
C LEU A 271 10.44 -4.12 24.78
N PRO A 272 10.62 -5.43 25.04
CA PRO A 272 11.66 -5.94 25.92
C PRO A 272 13.05 -5.55 25.40
N ARG A 273 13.98 -5.20 26.31
CA ARG A 273 15.35 -4.85 25.93
C ARG A 273 16.06 -6.00 25.19
N GLY A 274 16.89 -5.63 24.23
CA GLY A 274 17.70 -6.57 23.45
C GLY A 274 16.95 -7.30 22.33
N PHE A 275 15.68 -6.94 22.04
CA PHE A 275 14.99 -7.45 20.87
C PHE A 275 15.69 -7.02 19.58
N SER A 276 15.58 -7.80 18.51
CA SER A 276 15.88 -7.34 17.16
C SER A 276 14.61 -7.15 16.35
N LYS A 277 14.64 -6.20 15.41
CA LYS A 277 13.49 -5.80 14.60
C LYS A 277 13.87 -5.74 13.12
N VAL A 278 13.02 -6.31 12.29
CA VAL A 278 13.07 -6.17 10.84
C VAL A 278 11.74 -5.60 10.36
N VAL A 279 11.78 -4.53 9.58
CA VAL A 279 10.62 -4.00 8.86
C VAL A 279 10.75 -4.46 7.41
N LEU A 280 9.86 -5.34 6.98
CA LEU A 280 9.86 -5.81 5.59
C LEU A 280 9.45 -4.68 4.64
N HIS A 281 8.32 -4.07 4.92
CA HIS A 281 7.81 -2.90 4.20
C HIS A 281 6.74 -2.18 5.04
N ASP A 282 6.49 -0.90 4.77
CA ASP A 282 5.45 -0.13 5.46
C ASP A 282 4.27 0.27 4.56
N ASP A 283 4.27 -0.14 3.29
CA ASP A 283 3.20 0.20 2.35
C ASP A 283 2.67 -0.99 1.53
N ALA A 284 3.54 -1.83 0.94
CA ALA A 284 3.12 -2.91 0.05
C ALA A 284 3.92 -4.20 0.27
N PHE A 285 3.23 -5.31 0.45
CA PHE A 285 3.82 -6.64 0.55
C PHE A 285 2.81 -7.72 0.12
N GLN A 286 3.29 -8.96 -0.01
CA GLN A 286 2.47 -10.12 -0.35
C GLN A 286 2.62 -11.18 0.75
N ILE A 287 1.51 -11.82 1.14
CA ILE A 287 1.54 -13.01 2.00
C ILE A 287 1.51 -14.25 1.10
N ASP A 288 2.60 -14.97 1.08
CA ASP A 288 2.74 -16.25 0.39
C ASP A 288 2.19 -17.36 1.28
N LEU A 289 1.01 -17.84 0.91
CA LEU A 289 0.28 -18.85 1.68
C LEU A 289 0.91 -20.24 1.59
N GLU A 290 1.56 -20.55 0.49
CA GLU A 290 2.21 -21.85 0.27
C GLU A 290 3.48 -21.96 1.10
N ASN A 291 4.35 -20.96 1.04
CA ASN A 291 5.63 -20.95 1.75
C ASN A 291 5.53 -20.40 3.17
N LYS A 292 4.39 -19.85 3.58
CA LYS A 292 4.15 -19.22 4.89
C LYS A 292 5.16 -18.14 5.24
N ILE A 293 5.37 -17.23 4.31
CA ILE A 293 6.21 -16.04 4.46
C ILE A 293 5.53 -14.81 3.88
N CYS A 294 6.03 -13.64 4.22
CA CYS A 294 5.68 -12.39 3.55
C CYS A 294 6.82 -11.92 2.67
N ARG A 295 6.51 -11.41 1.47
CA ARG A 295 7.49 -10.99 0.48
C ARG A 295 7.40 -9.49 0.22
N ALA A 296 8.54 -8.82 0.17
CA ALA A 296 8.61 -7.42 -0.23
C ALA A 296 8.33 -7.25 -1.73
N TRP A 297 7.70 -6.12 -2.06
CA TRP A 297 7.35 -5.78 -3.44
C TRP A 297 8.26 -4.70 -4.04
N GLU A 298 8.59 -3.69 -3.25
CA GLU A 298 9.34 -2.50 -3.67
C GLU A 298 10.64 -2.33 -2.87
N PRO A 299 11.74 -1.86 -3.50
CA PRO A 299 12.99 -1.57 -2.80
C PRO A 299 12.99 -0.21 -2.10
N THR A 300 11.98 0.64 -2.32
CA THR A 300 11.88 1.99 -1.78
C THR A 300 10.56 2.21 -1.07
N LEU A 301 10.46 3.32 -0.35
CA LEU A 301 9.25 3.78 0.31
C LEU A 301 8.76 5.04 -0.38
N PHE A 302 7.50 5.03 -0.82
CA PHE A 302 6.82 6.22 -1.34
C PHE A 302 6.02 6.88 -0.23
N ASP A 303 6.65 7.81 0.49
CA ASP A 303 6.11 8.34 1.74
C ASP A 303 5.69 9.81 1.65
N LYS A 304 4.85 10.21 2.59
CA LYS A 304 4.43 11.60 2.79
C LYS A 304 5.47 12.38 3.56
N THR A 305 5.55 13.67 3.26
CA THR A 305 6.58 14.54 3.82
C THR A 305 6.03 15.71 4.63
N ASP A 306 4.72 15.82 4.74
CA ASP A 306 4.03 16.90 5.45
C ASP A 306 4.40 17.03 6.94
N SER A 307 4.85 15.94 7.56
CA SER A 307 5.31 15.88 8.96
C SER A 307 6.84 15.91 9.11
N ARG A 308 7.61 16.09 8.02
CA ARG A 308 9.07 16.10 8.05
C ARG A 308 9.63 17.53 8.03
N PRO A 309 10.19 18.02 9.15
CA PRO A 309 10.87 19.31 9.16
C PRO A 309 12.14 19.28 8.28
N ILE A 310 12.69 20.46 8.01
CA ILE A 310 13.81 20.68 7.09
C ILE A 310 15.08 19.91 7.49
N ASP A 311 15.25 19.66 8.78
CA ASP A 311 16.40 18.97 9.38
C ASP A 311 16.10 17.51 9.74
N HIS A 312 15.00 16.96 9.22
CA HIS A 312 14.60 15.58 9.54
C HIS A 312 15.69 14.59 9.07
N PRO A 313 16.10 13.64 9.92
CA PRO A 313 17.20 12.73 9.62
C PRO A 313 16.95 11.81 8.41
N ASP A 314 15.69 11.59 8.03
CA ASP A 314 15.32 10.76 6.89
C ASP A 314 15.72 11.37 5.54
N TRP A 315 15.99 12.69 5.48
CA TRP A 315 16.38 13.33 4.22
C TRP A 315 17.65 12.74 3.61
N LYS A 316 18.52 12.14 4.42
CA LYS A 316 19.70 11.42 3.91
C LYS A 316 19.35 10.19 3.05
N TYR A 317 18.13 9.65 3.18
CA TYR A 317 17.64 8.52 2.39
C TYR A 317 16.77 8.95 1.21
N ALA A 318 16.58 10.26 0.99
CA ALA A 318 15.76 10.75 -0.11
C ALA A 318 16.45 10.45 -1.45
N LEU A 319 15.68 9.89 -2.38
CA LEU A 319 16.09 9.59 -3.75
C LEU A 319 15.44 10.52 -4.76
N ALA A 320 14.18 10.86 -4.54
CA ALA A 320 13.42 11.83 -5.32
C ALA A 320 12.34 12.49 -4.45
N LEU A 321 11.96 13.70 -4.83
CA LEU A 321 10.92 14.47 -4.19
C LEU A 321 9.86 14.87 -5.22
N MET A 322 8.62 15.03 -4.77
CA MET A 322 7.50 15.46 -5.58
C MET A 322 6.64 16.45 -4.80
N ASN A 323 6.29 17.56 -5.46
CA ASN A 323 5.42 18.60 -4.89
C ASN A 323 5.98 19.27 -3.62
N HIS A 324 7.28 19.51 -3.59
CA HIS A 324 7.93 20.26 -2.52
C HIS A 324 8.23 21.69 -2.97
N ALA A 325 8.12 22.64 -2.06
CA ALA A 325 8.79 23.92 -2.23
C ALA A 325 10.26 23.75 -1.91
N THR A 326 11.13 24.45 -2.64
CA THR A 326 12.57 24.48 -2.36
C THR A 326 12.93 25.90 -1.92
N LEU A 327 13.49 26.03 -0.73
CA LEU A 327 13.98 27.30 -0.18
C LEU A 327 15.50 27.37 -0.29
N GLU A 328 16.00 28.56 -0.54
CA GLU A 328 17.43 28.84 -0.45
C GLU A 328 17.76 29.33 0.98
N ILE A 329 18.52 28.54 1.72
CA ILE A 329 18.96 28.83 3.08
C ILE A 329 20.47 28.71 3.10
N ASP A 330 21.17 29.79 3.46
CA ASP A 330 22.63 29.86 3.48
C ASP A 330 23.29 29.39 2.17
N GLY A 331 22.70 29.80 1.05
CA GLY A 331 23.15 29.44 -0.29
C GLY A 331 22.90 27.99 -0.70
N LYS A 332 22.09 27.23 0.07
CA LYS A 332 21.68 25.85 -0.25
C LYS A 332 20.20 25.76 -0.55
N ARG A 333 19.87 25.02 -1.59
CA ARG A 333 18.49 24.71 -1.99
C ARG A 333 17.97 23.52 -1.21
N ILE A 334 17.18 23.78 -0.19
CA ILE A 334 16.68 22.80 0.75
C ILE A 334 15.17 22.60 0.52
N PRO A 335 14.66 21.38 0.39
CA PRO A 335 13.24 21.11 0.26
C PRO A 335 12.53 21.35 1.58
N VAL A 336 11.32 21.88 1.53
CA VAL A 336 10.39 21.93 2.65
C VAL A 336 9.29 20.91 2.44
N GLY A 337 8.72 20.38 3.51
CA GLY A 337 7.89 19.18 3.53
C GLY A 337 6.72 19.12 2.54
N GLN A 338 6.26 20.25 2.01
CA GLN A 338 5.24 20.31 0.96
C GLN A 338 5.23 21.69 0.27
N ASP A 339 4.71 21.73 -0.95
CA ASP A 339 4.38 22.98 -1.63
C ASP A 339 2.99 23.46 -1.17
N LEU A 340 2.86 24.73 -0.84
CA LEU A 340 1.58 25.33 -0.43
C LEU A 340 0.50 25.24 -1.51
N ARG A 341 0.89 25.15 -2.77
CA ARG A 341 0.00 25.00 -3.93
C ARG A 341 -0.49 23.55 -4.09
N ASN A 342 0.24 22.59 -3.53
CA ASN A 342 -0.06 21.17 -3.60
C ASN A 342 0.31 20.49 -2.28
N SER A 343 -0.68 20.20 -1.46
CA SER A 343 -0.50 19.58 -0.13
C SER A 343 -0.06 18.11 -0.17
N ASN A 344 0.19 17.55 -1.35
CA ASN A 344 0.58 16.16 -1.50
C ASN A 344 2.09 16.02 -1.75
N GLY A 345 2.90 16.58 -0.85
CA GLY A 345 4.34 16.37 -0.84
C GLY A 345 4.69 14.90 -0.64
N ARG A 346 5.57 14.37 -1.50
CA ARG A 346 6.02 12.98 -1.48
C ARG A 346 7.53 12.89 -1.59
N ALA A 347 8.08 11.83 -0.99
CA ALA A 347 9.47 11.44 -1.20
C ALA A 347 9.53 9.95 -1.55
N LEU A 348 10.40 9.62 -2.48
CA LEU A 348 10.96 8.28 -2.59
C LEU A 348 12.14 8.20 -1.62
N LEU A 349 12.05 7.30 -0.66
CA LEU A 349 13.08 7.07 0.34
C LEU A 349 13.69 5.68 0.15
N ASP A 350 15.00 5.60 0.26
CA ASP A 350 15.68 4.32 0.26
C ASP A 350 15.24 3.46 1.46
N ARG A 351 14.99 2.18 1.22
CA ARG A 351 14.55 1.25 2.25
C ARG A 351 15.58 1.03 3.38
N GLY A 352 16.82 1.44 3.18
CA GLY A 352 17.84 1.52 4.23
C GLY A 352 17.41 2.35 5.44
N LEU A 353 16.41 3.24 5.28
CA LEU A 353 15.72 3.91 6.39
C LEU A 353 15.13 2.92 7.40
N LEU A 354 14.67 1.77 6.95
CA LEU A 354 14.05 0.73 7.79
C LEU A 354 15.06 -0.21 8.46
N GLY A 355 16.36 -0.06 8.17
CA GLY A 355 17.43 -0.92 8.65
C GLY A 355 17.92 -1.90 7.59
N GLU A 356 18.12 -3.17 7.96
CA GLU A 356 18.60 -4.19 7.03
C GLU A 356 17.63 -4.46 5.89
N TYR A 357 18.16 -4.61 4.68
CA TYR A 357 17.39 -5.01 3.50
C TYR A 357 17.03 -6.49 3.59
N VAL A 358 15.75 -6.77 3.77
CA VAL A 358 15.20 -8.12 3.71
C VAL A 358 14.15 -8.21 2.61
N ASN A 359 14.09 -9.33 1.90
CA ASN A 359 13.12 -9.53 0.82
C ASN A 359 11.90 -10.33 1.28
N HIS A 360 11.99 -10.97 2.43
CA HIS A 360 10.89 -11.71 3.06
C HIS A 360 11.02 -11.69 4.58
N CYS A 361 9.93 -11.94 5.26
CA CYS A 361 9.87 -12.18 6.71
C CYS A 361 8.86 -13.30 7.02
N ALA A 362 8.78 -13.69 8.29
CA ALA A 362 7.87 -14.74 8.73
C ALA A 362 6.40 -14.42 8.45
N PHE A 363 5.60 -15.46 8.27
CA PHE A 363 4.14 -15.39 8.18
C PHE A 363 3.57 -14.61 9.38
N PRO A 364 2.56 -13.74 9.20
CA PRO A 364 2.11 -12.86 10.28
C PRO A 364 1.44 -13.68 11.39
N LYS A 365 1.94 -13.53 12.61
CA LYS A 365 1.28 -14.02 13.81
C LYS A 365 -0.01 -13.23 14.07
N ALA A 366 0.00 -11.93 13.78
CA ALA A 366 -1.13 -11.04 13.99
C ALA A 366 -1.33 -10.10 12.79
N LEU A 367 -2.59 -9.92 12.40
CA LEU A 367 -3.03 -8.89 11.46
C LEU A 367 -3.93 -7.90 12.18
N VAL A 368 -3.70 -6.62 11.95
CA VAL A 368 -4.42 -5.53 12.60
C VAL A 368 -5.10 -4.66 11.56
N TRP A 369 -6.43 -4.62 11.59
CA TRP A 369 -7.21 -3.64 10.84
C TRP A 369 -7.23 -2.31 11.61
N LEU A 370 -6.53 -1.30 11.09
CA LEU A 370 -6.54 0.06 11.65
C LEU A 370 -7.77 0.80 11.15
N MET A 371 -8.70 1.06 12.02
CA MET A 371 -9.98 1.70 11.70
C MET A 371 -10.10 3.08 12.34
N LYS A 372 -10.89 3.94 11.72
CA LYS A 372 -11.36 5.21 12.31
C LYS A 372 -12.85 5.11 12.61
N ASP A 373 -13.25 4.18 13.44
CA ASP A 373 -14.64 3.93 13.81
C ASP A 373 -14.85 4.10 15.31
N SER A 374 -15.53 5.17 15.68
CA SER A 374 -15.72 5.58 17.07
C SER A 374 -16.47 4.59 17.94
N VAL A 375 -17.30 3.72 17.36
CA VAL A 375 -18.07 2.73 18.12
C VAL A 375 -17.23 1.50 18.52
N LEU A 376 -16.01 1.36 17.97
CA LEU A 376 -15.12 0.28 18.37
C LEU A 376 -14.21 0.72 19.53
N PRO A 377 -14.01 -0.11 20.56
CA PRO A 377 -13.00 0.14 21.58
C PRO A 377 -11.59 0.15 20.97
N PRO A 378 -10.56 0.59 21.70
CA PRO A 378 -9.20 0.69 21.17
C PRO A 378 -8.66 -0.59 20.53
N VAL A 379 -9.06 -1.75 21.05
CA VAL A 379 -8.69 -3.05 20.52
C VAL A 379 -9.80 -4.07 20.71
N ILE A 380 -10.04 -4.86 19.66
CA ILE A 380 -10.80 -6.11 19.73
C ILE A 380 -10.00 -7.23 19.07
N LYS A 381 -10.11 -8.44 19.61
CA LYS A 381 -9.64 -9.68 18.96
C LYS A 381 -10.82 -10.36 18.28
N CYS A 382 -10.71 -10.67 17.00
CA CYS A 382 -11.70 -11.46 16.28
C CYS A 382 -11.32 -12.94 16.36
N THR A 383 -12.13 -13.74 17.06
CA THR A 383 -11.92 -15.19 17.19
C THR A 383 -12.69 -15.99 16.16
N ASP A 384 -13.73 -15.41 15.59
CA ASP A 384 -14.44 -15.93 14.43
C ASP A 384 -13.77 -15.40 13.16
N LYS A 385 -13.35 -16.30 12.25
CA LYS A 385 -12.67 -15.90 11.02
C LYS A 385 -13.56 -15.11 10.07
N HIS A 386 -14.88 -15.40 10.02
CA HIS A 386 -15.77 -14.66 9.17
C HIS A 386 -15.98 -13.24 9.70
N LEU A 387 -16.06 -13.06 11.03
CA LEU A 387 -16.06 -11.73 11.64
C LEU A 387 -14.76 -10.99 11.33
N ALA A 388 -13.61 -11.63 11.49
CA ALA A 388 -12.30 -11.05 11.19
C ALA A 388 -12.23 -10.51 9.76
N ILE A 389 -12.68 -11.31 8.79
CA ILE A 389 -12.64 -10.96 7.38
C ILE A 389 -13.75 -9.98 7.02
N ALA A 390 -14.94 -10.07 7.62
CA ALA A 390 -16.02 -9.09 7.44
C ALA A 390 -15.58 -7.68 7.89
N MET A 391 -14.86 -7.59 9.03
CA MET A 391 -14.31 -6.32 9.52
C MET A 391 -13.27 -5.75 8.54
N GLY A 392 -12.42 -6.57 7.95
CA GLY A 392 -11.48 -6.15 6.91
C GLY A 392 -12.16 -5.77 5.60
N ALA A 393 -13.10 -6.60 5.10
CA ALA A 393 -13.83 -6.35 3.86
C ALA A 393 -14.75 -5.12 3.93
N ALA A 394 -15.26 -4.79 5.12
CA ALA A 394 -16.01 -3.57 5.39
C ALA A 394 -15.25 -2.63 6.34
N LEU A 395 -13.93 -2.49 6.12
CA LEU A 395 -13.08 -1.61 6.90
C LEU A 395 -13.55 -0.16 6.76
N MET A 396 -13.80 0.49 7.89
CA MET A 396 -14.22 1.89 7.93
C MET A 396 -13.07 2.81 8.35
N THR A 397 -12.92 3.86 7.60
CA THR A 397 -11.88 4.88 7.83
C THR A 397 -12.40 6.27 7.47
N GLN A 398 -11.61 7.30 7.74
CA GLN A 398 -11.93 8.67 7.35
C GLN A 398 -10.94 9.18 6.32
N ARG A 399 -11.45 9.94 5.36
CA ARG A 399 -10.63 10.67 4.40
C ARG A 399 -9.86 11.79 5.08
N ASN A 400 -8.66 12.07 4.63
CA ASN A 400 -7.85 13.18 5.09
C ASN A 400 -7.37 14.07 3.93
N ARG A 401 -6.88 15.28 4.26
CA ARG A 401 -6.43 16.27 3.25
C ARG A 401 -5.35 15.74 2.32
N ALA A 402 -4.47 14.91 2.82
CA ALA A 402 -3.38 14.35 2.01
C ALA A 402 -3.84 13.29 0.98
N GLU A 403 -5.13 13.04 0.88
CA GLU A 403 -5.72 12.18 -0.17
C GLU A 403 -6.30 13.01 -1.33
N ASN A 404 -6.09 14.33 -1.35
CA ASN A 404 -6.63 15.26 -2.34
C ASN A 404 -8.15 15.13 -2.53
N VAL A 405 -8.89 14.96 -1.44
CA VAL A 405 -10.35 14.95 -1.46
C VAL A 405 -10.90 16.35 -1.23
N LYS A 406 -12.11 16.59 -1.70
CA LYS A 406 -12.81 17.85 -1.46
C LYS A 406 -13.05 18.06 0.04
N GLU A 407 -13.10 19.31 0.50
CA GLU A 407 -13.33 19.62 1.92
C GLU A 407 -14.61 18.97 2.47
N GLU A 408 -15.66 18.90 1.68
CA GLU A 408 -16.92 18.23 2.03
C GLU A 408 -16.82 16.72 2.24
N GLU A 409 -15.74 16.08 1.74
CA GLU A 409 -15.45 14.67 1.92
C GLU A 409 -14.51 14.40 3.12
N LEU A 410 -13.91 15.47 3.68
CA LEU A 410 -13.04 15.34 4.83
C LEU A 410 -13.81 14.83 6.05
N ASN A 411 -13.15 13.98 6.82
CA ASN A 411 -13.68 13.39 8.05
C ASN A 411 -14.95 12.52 7.90
N LYS A 412 -15.51 12.38 6.68
CA LYS A 412 -16.58 11.41 6.47
C LYS A 412 -16.05 9.99 6.59
N LEU A 413 -16.82 9.15 7.28
CA LEU A 413 -16.56 7.71 7.30
C LEU A 413 -16.83 7.13 5.91
N VAL A 414 -15.90 6.31 5.45
CA VAL A 414 -15.98 5.61 4.16
C VAL A 414 -15.54 4.18 4.33
N PHE A 415 -16.05 3.31 3.47
CA PHE A 415 -15.56 1.94 3.35
C PHE A 415 -14.35 1.90 2.44
N GLU A 416 -13.31 1.23 2.91
CA GLU A 416 -12.12 0.93 2.10
C GLU A 416 -11.70 -0.52 2.36
N PRO A 417 -12.22 -1.47 1.59
CA PRO A 417 -11.97 -2.89 1.83
C PRO A 417 -10.50 -3.22 1.95
N PHE A 418 -10.14 -3.90 3.05
CA PHE A 418 -8.78 -4.29 3.40
C PHE A 418 -7.76 -3.13 3.38
N ALA A 419 -8.25 -1.89 3.57
CA ALA A 419 -7.47 -0.65 3.42
C ALA A 419 -6.74 -0.55 2.06
N ASN A 420 -7.23 -1.23 1.01
CA ASN A 420 -6.59 -1.29 -0.29
C ASN A 420 -7.33 -0.47 -1.36
N PRO A 421 -7.02 0.82 -1.53
CA PRO A 421 -7.61 1.68 -2.56
C PRO A 421 -7.11 1.34 -3.98
N PHE A 422 -6.11 0.47 -4.09
CA PHE A 422 -5.48 0.07 -5.35
C PHE A 422 -6.02 -1.23 -5.93
N ARG A 423 -6.98 -1.84 -5.26
CA ARG A 423 -7.60 -3.08 -5.73
C ARG A 423 -8.23 -2.90 -7.11
N VAL A 424 -7.95 -3.85 -8.00
CA VAL A 424 -8.37 -3.86 -9.41
C VAL A 424 -9.07 -5.16 -9.82
N TYR A 425 -9.47 -5.93 -8.83
CA TYR A 425 -10.14 -7.22 -8.97
C TYR A 425 -11.30 -7.29 -7.97
N GLU A 426 -12.10 -8.33 -8.09
CA GLU A 426 -13.29 -8.53 -7.28
C GLU A 426 -12.95 -8.72 -5.80
N LEU A 427 -13.77 -8.15 -4.91
CA LEU A 427 -13.57 -8.18 -3.45
C LEU A 427 -13.50 -9.60 -2.91
N TYR A 428 -14.25 -10.52 -3.50
CA TYR A 428 -14.28 -11.92 -3.05
C TYR A 428 -12.90 -12.59 -3.12
N ARG A 429 -12.00 -12.14 -4.02
CA ARG A 429 -10.63 -12.69 -4.12
C ARG A 429 -9.78 -12.35 -2.91
N ASP A 430 -9.88 -11.09 -2.43
CA ASP A 430 -9.23 -10.72 -1.16
C ASP A 430 -9.88 -11.45 0.01
N VAL A 431 -11.21 -11.58 0.01
CA VAL A 431 -11.92 -12.34 1.05
C VAL A 431 -11.42 -13.79 1.11
N ASP A 432 -11.35 -14.49 -0.03
CA ASP A 432 -10.85 -15.86 -0.10
C ASP A 432 -9.39 -15.95 0.37
N ALA A 433 -8.54 -15.01 -0.05
CA ALA A 433 -7.13 -14.97 0.35
C ALA A 433 -6.95 -14.74 1.86
N PHE A 434 -7.68 -13.79 2.46
CA PHE A 434 -7.57 -13.52 3.90
C PHE A 434 -8.27 -14.58 4.76
N LEU A 435 -9.31 -15.26 4.26
CA LEU A 435 -9.85 -16.47 4.91
C LEU A 435 -8.76 -17.57 4.97
N ALA A 436 -8.01 -17.75 3.88
CA ALA A 436 -6.90 -18.70 3.87
C ALA A 436 -5.76 -18.26 4.82
N VAL A 437 -5.49 -16.96 4.96
CA VAL A 437 -4.54 -16.44 5.98
C VAL A 437 -5.01 -16.80 7.39
N ALA A 438 -6.30 -16.65 7.69
CA ALA A 438 -6.89 -17.04 8.97
C ALA A 438 -6.79 -18.56 9.21
N ASP A 439 -7.08 -19.38 8.20
CA ASP A 439 -6.99 -20.83 8.27
C ASP A 439 -5.53 -21.32 8.44
N ASN A 440 -4.54 -20.50 8.07
CA ASN A 440 -3.12 -20.74 8.33
C ASN A 440 -2.63 -20.26 9.70
N GLY A 441 -3.54 -19.79 10.57
CA GLY A 441 -3.28 -19.55 11.99
C GLY A 441 -2.84 -18.15 12.37
N ALA A 442 -3.10 -17.15 11.50
CA ALA A 442 -2.95 -15.76 11.88
C ALA A 442 -4.09 -15.31 12.81
N ASP A 443 -3.78 -14.59 13.86
CA ASP A 443 -4.75 -13.90 14.71
C ASP A 443 -5.15 -12.56 14.08
N PHE A 444 -6.42 -12.18 14.22
CA PHE A 444 -6.95 -10.93 13.68
C PHE A 444 -7.44 -9.99 14.78
N TYR A 445 -7.08 -8.72 14.61
CA TYR A 445 -7.44 -7.64 15.54
C TYR A 445 -7.96 -6.42 14.79
N CYS A 446 -8.85 -5.65 15.44
CA CYS A 446 -9.18 -4.30 14.99
C CYS A 446 -8.65 -3.30 16.02
N PHE A 447 -7.92 -2.29 15.55
CA PHE A 447 -7.51 -1.15 16.35
C PHE A 447 -8.28 0.09 15.89
N ASN A 448 -8.87 0.80 16.84
CA ASN A 448 -9.48 2.09 16.59
C ASN A 448 -8.47 3.21 16.81
N SER A 449 -8.18 3.97 15.77
CA SER A 449 -7.24 5.10 15.81
C SER A 449 -7.90 6.49 15.78
N ARG A 450 -9.25 6.56 15.79
CA ARG A 450 -9.98 7.84 15.83
C ARG A 450 -10.15 8.37 17.25
N GLY A 451 -10.60 7.53 18.12
CA GLY A 451 -11.13 7.82 19.46
C GLY A 451 -12.37 6.97 19.71
N TYR A 452 -12.67 6.73 20.96
CA TYR A 452 -13.77 5.86 21.36
C TYR A 452 -15.01 6.69 21.72
N TRP A 453 -16.16 6.27 21.25
CA TRP A 453 -17.44 6.91 21.48
C TRP A 453 -17.70 7.14 22.98
N LYS A 454 -18.05 8.35 23.37
CA LYS A 454 -18.36 8.72 24.74
C LYS A 454 -19.81 9.12 24.92
N GLU A 455 -20.28 10.04 24.08
CA GLU A 455 -21.65 10.53 24.13
C GLU A 455 -22.27 10.64 22.73
N SER A 456 -21.46 10.93 21.71
CA SER A 456 -21.82 11.05 20.31
C SER A 456 -20.61 10.78 19.42
N ASP A 457 -20.78 10.75 18.10
CA ASP A 457 -19.67 10.65 17.13
C ASP A 457 -18.69 11.85 17.19
N ASP A 458 -19.09 12.96 17.81
CA ASP A 458 -18.29 14.15 17.95
C ASP A 458 -17.64 14.28 19.34
N ILE A 459 -18.18 13.57 20.33
CA ILE A 459 -17.67 13.57 21.71
C ILE A 459 -17.03 12.22 22.02
N LEU A 460 -15.71 12.16 21.80
CA LEU A 460 -14.94 10.93 21.86
C LEU A 460 -13.95 10.92 23.03
N GLU A 461 -13.72 9.75 23.56
CA GLU A 461 -12.58 9.47 24.45
C GLU A 461 -11.33 9.26 23.60
N ALA A 462 -10.31 10.08 23.78
CA ALA A 462 -9.09 10.01 22.99
C ALA A 462 -8.35 8.69 23.20
N ILE A 463 -7.81 8.13 22.10
CA ILE A 463 -6.92 6.96 22.12
C ILE A 463 -5.52 7.42 21.73
N PRO A 464 -4.63 7.68 22.69
CA PRO A 464 -3.26 8.10 22.41
C PRO A 464 -2.50 7.03 21.61
N LEU A 465 -1.61 7.45 20.70
CA LEU A 465 -0.75 6.55 19.95
C LEU A 465 0.05 5.61 20.86
N LYS A 466 0.55 6.12 21.99
CA LYS A 466 1.27 5.31 22.99
C LYS A 466 0.42 4.12 23.46
N THR A 467 -0.88 4.32 23.68
CA THR A 467 -1.81 3.24 24.05
C THR A 467 -1.83 2.14 23.00
N SER A 468 -1.99 2.50 21.73
CA SER A 468 -2.01 1.53 20.63
C SER A 468 -0.67 0.80 20.46
N LEU A 469 0.46 1.49 20.61
CA LEU A 469 1.80 0.90 20.57
C LEU A 469 2.04 -0.07 21.74
N THR A 470 1.55 0.27 22.93
CA THR A 470 1.61 -0.63 24.10
C THR A 470 0.76 -1.88 23.88
N LEU A 471 -0.46 -1.72 23.36
CA LEU A 471 -1.32 -2.85 22.99
C LEU A 471 -0.64 -3.77 21.96
N GLN A 472 -0.02 -3.19 20.93
CA GLN A 472 0.74 -3.95 19.94
C GLN A 472 1.83 -4.83 20.57
N THR A 473 2.61 -4.27 21.49
CA THR A 473 3.64 -5.03 22.21
C THR A 473 3.02 -6.14 23.05
N ALA A 474 1.93 -5.83 23.75
CA ALA A 474 1.22 -6.80 24.58
C ALA A 474 0.65 -7.99 23.76
N LEU A 475 0.20 -7.73 22.51
CA LEU A 475 -0.19 -8.79 21.58
C LEU A 475 0.99 -9.69 21.21
N LEU A 476 2.12 -9.09 20.87
CA LEU A 476 3.32 -9.83 20.45
C LEU A 476 3.95 -10.63 21.60
N THR A 477 3.73 -10.22 22.83
CA THR A 477 4.32 -10.85 24.03
C THR A 477 3.32 -11.71 24.82
N ASP A 478 2.13 -11.96 24.28
CA ASP A 478 1.05 -12.75 24.90
C ASP A 478 0.68 -12.27 26.31
N GLN A 479 0.76 -10.94 26.58
CA GLN A 479 0.46 -10.37 27.90
C GLN A 479 -1.03 -10.12 28.11
N LEU A 480 -1.86 -10.18 27.06
CA LEU A 480 -3.28 -9.97 27.17
C LEU A 480 -4.04 -11.31 27.27
N THR A 481 -4.93 -11.38 28.24
CA THR A 481 -6.00 -12.36 28.27
C THR A 481 -7.31 -11.72 27.82
N TRP A 482 -8.25 -12.52 27.33
CA TRP A 482 -9.39 -12.03 26.60
C TRP A 482 -10.69 -12.55 27.17
N GLU A 483 -11.72 -11.71 27.18
CA GLU A 483 -13.09 -12.07 27.54
C GLU A 483 -14.05 -11.75 26.40
N PRO A 484 -15.16 -12.51 26.22
CA PRO A 484 -16.13 -12.25 25.16
C PRO A 484 -16.73 -10.84 25.27
N TRP A 485 -16.86 -10.15 24.13
CA TRP A 485 -17.66 -8.95 24.03
C TRP A 485 -19.12 -9.32 23.81
N SER A 486 -19.98 -9.08 24.81
CA SER A 486 -21.37 -9.58 24.82
C SER A 486 -22.21 -9.10 23.62
N ALA A 487 -21.96 -7.86 23.18
CA ALA A 487 -22.69 -7.25 22.06
C ALA A 487 -22.30 -7.82 20.69
N LEU A 488 -21.06 -8.30 20.50
CA LEU A 488 -20.54 -8.78 19.21
C LEU A 488 -19.99 -10.21 19.33
N PRO A 489 -20.80 -11.24 19.04
CA PRO A 489 -20.34 -12.64 19.05
C PRO A 489 -19.13 -12.85 18.15
N GLY A 490 -18.14 -13.61 18.62
CA GLY A 490 -16.88 -13.82 17.90
C GLY A 490 -15.84 -12.72 18.07
N ALA A 491 -16.16 -11.63 18.78
CA ALA A 491 -15.23 -10.63 19.23
C ALA A 491 -14.91 -10.78 20.73
N MET A 492 -13.67 -10.48 21.07
CA MET A 492 -13.19 -10.45 22.46
C MET A 492 -12.52 -9.11 22.78
N ILE A 493 -12.62 -8.71 24.04
CA ILE A 493 -11.97 -7.53 24.61
C ILE A 493 -10.95 -7.98 25.68
N PRO A 494 -9.94 -7.18 26.00
CA PRO A 494 -9.00 -7.53 27.06
C PRO A 494 -9.69 -7.65 28.41
N THR A 495 -9.31 -8.66 29.20
CA THR A 495 -9.78 -8.77 30.59
C THR A 495 -9.25 -7.63 31.44
N ARG A 496 -10.01 -7.23 32.48
CA ARG A 496 -9.59 -6.18 33.41
C ARG A 496 -8.19 -6.46 33.98
N GLU A 497 -7.96 -7.67 34.48
CA GLU A 497 -6.70 -8.05 35.13
C GLU A 497 -5.49 -7.83 34.20
N SER A 498 -5.55 -8.33 32.98
CA SER A 498 -4.42 -8.26 32.05
C SER A 498 -4.16 -6.85 31.53
N ILE A 499 -5.21 -6.10 31.23
CA ILE A 499 -5.04 -4.76 30.62
C ILE A 499 -4.63 -3.70 31.65
N GLU A 500 -5.18 -3.74 32.88
CA GLU A 500 -4.81 -2.81 33.93
C GLU A 500 -3.36 -2.99 34.42
N ALA A 501 -2.81 -4.20 34.31
CA ALA A 501 -1.39 -4.47 34.59
C ALA A 501 -0.45 -3.77 33.59
N ILE A 502 -0.92 -3.47 32.38
CA ILE A 502 -0.13 -2.90 31.27
C ILE A 502 -0.45 -1.42 31.06
N LEU A 503 -1.72 -1.07 31.11
CA LEU A 503 -2.27 0.27 30.88
C LEU A 503 -3.26 0.62 31.99
N PRO A 504 -2.78 1.11 33.12
CA PRO A 504 -3.64 1.49 34.26
C PRO A 504 -4.73 2.50 33.87
N GLY A 505 -5.97 2.22 34.24
CA GLY A 505 -7.15 3.02 33.91
C GLY A 505 -7.74 2.76 32.53
N PHE A 506 -7.19 1.82 31.78
CA PHE A 506 -7.69 1.48 30.43
C PHE A 506 -9.09 0.87 30.49
N TYR A 507 -9.30 -0.10 31.37
CA TYR A 507 -10.56 -0.85 31.43
C TYR A 507 -11.75 0.07 31.73
N ASP A 508 -11.63 0.92 32.76
CA ASP A 508 -12.70 1.85 33.12
C ASP A 508 -12.98 2.88 32.02
N LYS A 509 -11.96 3.21 31.22
CA LYS A 509 -12.03 4.21 30.18
C LYS A 509 -12.60 3.67 28.85
N TYR A 510 -12.29 2.41 28.51
CA TYR A 510 -12.53 1.88 27.17
C TYR A 510 -13.32 0.58 27.12
N ASN A 511 -13.73 -0.01 28.24
CA ASN A 511 -14.53 -1.22 28.22
C ASN A 511 -15.94 -0.93 27.71
N PRO A 512 -16.38 -1.61 26.62
CA PRO A 512 -17.72 -1.40 26.07
C PRO A 512 -18.85 -1.89 26.97
N GLU A 513 -18.59 -2.85 27.88
CA GLU A 513 -19.60 -3.41 28.79
C GLU A 513 -19.99 -2.45 29.93
N THR A 514 -19.09 -1.53 30.28
CA THR A 514 -19.27 -0.58 31.38
C THR A 514 -19.60 0.84 30.93
N ARG A 515 -19.86 1.04 29.62
CA ARG A 515 -20.13 2.35 29.04
C ARG A 515 -21.38 3.00 29.67
N GLY A 516 -21.23 4.24 30.14
CA GLY A 516 -22.36 5.09 30.46
C GLY A 516 -23.23 5.31 29.21
N ASN A 517 -24.54 5.50 29.42
CA ASN A 517 -25.50 5.65 28.31
C ASN A 517 -25.52 4.44 27.35
N LYS A 518 -25.55 3.25 27.91
CA LYS A 518 -25.39 1.97 27.22
C LYS A 518 -26.38 1.80 26.05
N ASP A 519 -27.62 2.24 26.19
CA ASP A 519 -28.67 2.07 25.15
C ASP A 519 -28.34 2.90 23.90
N ASN A 520 -27.87 4.13 24.06
CA ASN A 520 -27.43 4.97 22.94
C ASN A 520 -26.21 4.36 22.25
N TYR A 521 -25.26 3.87 23.03
CA TYR A 521 -24.07 3.22 22.48
C TYR A 521 -24.43 1.96 21.67
N ILE A 522 -25.30 1.10 22.20
CA ILE A 522 -25.76 -0.11 21.50
C ILE A 522 -26.54 0.26 20.23
N THR A 523 -27.35 1.30 20.25
CA THR A 523 -28.05 1.79 19.06
C THR A 523 -27.05 2.22 17.98
N MET A 524 -26.07 3.04 18.33
CA MET A 524 -25.01 3.47 17.41
C MET A 524 -24.18 2.30 16.88
N LEU A 525 -23.89 1.32 17.72
CA LEU A 525 -23.18 0.11 17.33
C LEU A 525 -23.99 -0.69 16.32
N LYS A 526 -25.30 -0.90 16.56
CA LYS A 526 -26.20 -1.59 15.63
C LYS A 526 -26.28 -0.87 14.27
N ASP A 527 -26.45 0.44 14.28
CA ASP A 527 -26.50 1.25 13.06
C ASP A 527 -25.20 1.12 12.26
N ARG A 528 -24.04 1.19 12.95
CA ARG A 528 -22.74 1.08 12.30
C ARG A 528 -22.49 -0.30 11.70
N PHE A 529 -22.91 -1.35 12.38
CA PHE A 529 -22.79 -2.72 11.89
C PHE A 529 -23.81 -3.02 10.79
N GLN A 530 -24.99 -2.39 10.82
CA GLN A 530 -25.93 -2.46 9.70
C GLN A 530 -25.34 -1.83 8.43
N GLN A 531 -24.68 -0.67 8.53
CA GLN A 531 -23.98 -0.07 7.39
C GLN A 531 -22.93 -1.02 6.78
N ARG A 532 -22.17 -1.76 7.63
CA ARG A 532 -21.23 -2.79 7.13
C ARG A 532 -21.92 -3.92 6.39
N LYS A 533 -23.05 -4.43 6.91
CA LYS A 533 -23.83 -5.46 6.24
C LYS A 533 -24.36 -4.98 4.89
N ASP A 534 -24.91 -3.78 4.84
CA ASP A 534 -25.46 -3.19 3.62
C ASP A 534 -24.37 -3.01 2.55
N PHE A 535 -23.18 -2.58 2.99
CA PHE A 535 -22.00 -2.50 2.11
C PHE A 535 -21.61 -3.86 1.55
N LEU A 536 -21.48 -4.89 2.39
CA LEU A 536 -21.13 -6.25 1.93
C LEU A 536 -22.20 -6.84 1.01
N MET A 537 -23.48 -6.61 1.30
CA MET A 537 -24.60 -7.07 0.47
C MET A 537 -24.64 -6.37 -0.90
N SER A 538 -24.23 -5.12 -1.00
CA SER A 538 -24.19 -4.35 -2.25
C SER A 538 -22.92 -4.59 -3.08
N SER A 539 -21.93 -5.27 -2.53
CA SER A 539 -20.63 -5.52 -3.18
C SER A 539 -20.69 -6.67 -4.20
N ASP A 540 -19.58 -6.88 -4.91
CA ASP A 540 -19.39 -8.02 -5.83
C ASP A 540 -19.27 -9.39 -5.12
N LEU A 541 -19.30 -9.42 -3.78
CA LEU A 541 -19.42 -10.66 -2.99
C LEU A 541 -20.68 -11.47 -3.32
N LYS A 542 -21.67 -10.87 -3.96
CA LYS A 542 -22.84 -11.59 -4.51
C LYS A 542 -22.49 -12.75 -5.44
N GLU A 543 -21.28 -12.75 -6.01
CA GLU A 543 -20.74 -13.85 -6.81
C GLU A 543 -20.34 -15.07 -5.96
N LYS A 544 -20.25 -14.89 -4.64
CA LYS A 544 -19.94 -15.92 -3.63
C LYS A 544 -21.00 -15.89 -2.50
N PRO A 545 -22.25 -16.26 -2.77
CA PRO A 545 -23.37 -16.01 -1.88
C PRO A 545 -23.24 -16.70 -0.52
N GLU A 546 -22.65 -17.89 -0.45
CA GLU A 546 -22.42 -18.57 0.83
C GLU A 546 -21.41 -17.84 1.71
N THR A 547 -20.31 -17.37 1.11
CA THR A 547 -19.29 -16.57 1.81
C THR A 547 -19.88 -15.24 2.24
N GLN A 548 -20.61 -14.55 1.36
CA GLN A 548 -21.28 -13.28 1.67
C GLN A 548 -22.23 -13.44 2.87
N THR A 549 -23.05 -14.49 2.88
CA THR A 549 -23.99 -14.77 3.97
C THR A 549 -23.25 -14.94 5.31
N LYS A 550 -22.19 -15.75 5.35
CA LYS A 550 -21.39 -15.98 6.57
C LYS A 550 -20.76 -14.70 7.09
N LEU A 551 -20.22 -13.86 6.19
CA LEU A 551 -19.64 -12.57 6.58
C LEU A 551 -20.71 -11.62 7.15
N VAL A 552 -21.87 -11.53 6.51
CA VAL A 552 -22.98 -10.68 6.98
C VAL A 552 -23.53 -11.16 8.32
N GLU A 553 -23.72 -12.46 8.48
CA GLU A 553 -24.20 -13.06 9.73
C GLU A 553 -23.23 -12.83 10.91
N SER A 554 -21.91 -12.88 10.65
CA SER A 554 -20.90 -12.63 11.69
C SER A 554 -20.92 -11.20 12.26
N LEU A 555 -21.53 -10.25 11.54
CA LEU A 555 -21.68 -8.85 11.95
C LEU A 555 -22.96 -8.60 12.78
N ASN A 556 -23.66 -9.62 13.26
CA ASN A 556 -24.88 -9.46 14.06
C ASN A 556 -24.55 -8.96 15.47
N ILE A 557 -25.05 -7.76 15.80
CA ILE A 557 -25.03 -7.20 17.16
C ILE A 557 -26.24 -7.75 17.94
N LYS A 558 -25.96 -8.26 19.14
CA LYS A 558 -27.00 -8.75 20.08
C LYS A 558 -27.76 -7.63 20.76
#